data_090e452488911b0cd4e064eb72795a83
#
_entry.id   090e452488911b0cd4e064eb72795a83
#
_cell.length_a   1.000
_cell.length_b   1.000
_cell.length_c   1.000
_cell.angle_alpha   90.00
_cell.angle_beta   90.00
_cell.angle_gamma   90.00
#
_symmetry.space_group_name_H-M   'P 1'
#
loop_
_entity.id
_entity.type
_entity.pdbx_description
1 polymer ?
#
loop_
_entity_poly.entity_id
_entity_poly.type
_entity_poly.pdbx_seq_one_letter_code
_entity_poly.pdbx_strand_id
1 'polypeptide(L)'
;WDAVLDGVTAAYISYAPDLAIPGATDAVRAFVERAAERGVQRLVLLSGRGEEEAQLCERIVQRAGIDWTVVRASWFNQNFSEGEFLDMVLAGEITLPAGEVGEPFVDVDDIADVAVAALTEDGHDGQVYELTGPRLLTFAQAVDEIARATGREIQYVQIPPEAFAAGIAESGAPDDIAWLLDYLFSTVLDGRNAHVCDGVNRALGRKPTDFAEYARRIAASGAWNVAA
;
A
#
# COMPACT_ATOMS: atom_id res chain seq x y z
N TRP A 1 20.27 6.83 13.80
CA TRP A 1 18.97 6.80 14.52
C TRP A 1 19.06 7.42 15.93
N ASP A 2 20.21 7.39 16.60
CA ASP A 2 20.34 7.78 18.01
C ASP A 2 19.79 9.17 18.34
N ALA A 3 20.15 10.18 17.55
CA ALA A 3 19.68 11.54 17.77
C ALA A 3 18.20 11.76 17.42
N VAL A 4 17.66 10.93 16.51
CA VAL A 4 16.27 11.03 16.06
C VAL A 4 15.32 10.34 17.03
N LEU A 5 15.79 9.28 17.72
CA LEU A 5 14.99 8.50 18.67
C LEU A 5 15.05 9.03 20.10
N ASP A 6 15.82 10.08 20.38
CA ASP A 6 15.91 10.66 21.72
C ASP A 6 14.58 11.26 22.16
N GLY A 7 13.99 10.75 23.24
CA GLY A 7 12.68 11.17 23.76
C GLY A 7 11.47 10.69 22.95
N VAL A 8 11.66 9.88 21.91
CA VAL A 8 10.56 9.30 21.14
C VAL A 8 9.90 8.17 21.91
N THR A 9 8.58 8.22 22.06
CA THR A 9 7.79 7.20 22.76
C THR A 9 7.06 6.25 21.80
N ALA A 10 6.74 6.68 20.58
CA ALA A 10 6.08 5.88 19.57
C ALA A 10 6.69 6.15 18.18
N ALA A 11 6.75 5.15 17.31
CA ALA A 11 7.28 5.28 15.98
C ALA A 11 6.42 4.54 14.95
N TYR A 12 6.16 5.21 13.82
CA TYR A 12 5.57 4.62 12.62
C TYR A 12 6.67 4.23 11.64
N ILE A 13 6.64 2.99 11.19
CA ILE A 13 7.61 2.44 10.25
C ILE A 13 6.92 2.31 8.90
N SER A 14 7.28 3.18 7.96
CA SER A 14 6.95 3.08 6.55
C SER A 14 8.24 2.97 5.78
N TYR A 15 8.51 1.80 5.23
CA TYR A 15 9.75 1.54 4.49
C TYR A 15 9.54 1.80 3.00
N ALA A 16 10.45 2.53 2.38
CA ALA A 16 10.37 2.86 0.97
C ALA A 16 11.52 2.19 0.19
N PRO A 17 11.25 1.70 -1.04
CA PRO A 17 9.96 1.75 -1.72
C PRO A 17 8.97 0.69 -1.22
N ASP A 18 9.44 -0.44 -0.71
CA ASP A 18 8.62 -1.56 -0.25
C ASP A 18 9.39 -2.50 0.69
N LEU A 19 8.66 -3.19 1.60
CA LEU A 19 9.25 -4.19 2.50
C LEU A 19 9.69 -5.47 1.79
N ALA A 20 9.24 -5.72 0.56
CA ALA A 20 9.63 -6.87 -0.22
C ALA A 20 11.04 -6.75 -0.81
N ILE A 21 11.60 -5.55 -0.94
CA ILE A 21 12.91 -5.40 -1.58
C ILE A 21 14.04 -5.98 -0.73
N PRO A 22 15.12 -6.48 -1.37
CA PRO A 22 16.29 -6.98 -0.67
C PRO A 22 16.90 -5.95 0.29
N GLY A 23 17.16 -6.35 1.53
CA GLY A 23 17.73 -5.48 2.57
C GLY A 23 16.71 -4.79 3.48
N ALA A 24 15.43 -4.76 3.12
CA ALA A 24 14.37 -4.18 3.96
C ALA A 24 14.32 -4.84 5.35
N THR A 25 14.40 -6.15 5.40
CA THR A 25 14.41 -6.94 6.66
C THR A 25 15.55 -6.53 7.59
N ASP A 26 16.75 -6.31 7.06
CA ASP A 26 17.91 -5.89 7.86
C ASP A 26 17.76 -4.45 8.34
N ALA A 27 17.24 -3.57 7.51
CA ALA A 27 16.99 -2.17 7.86
C ALA A 27 15.91 -2.06 8.96
N VAL A 28 14.81 -2.80 8.83
CA VAL A 28 13.74 -2.84 9.84
C VAL A 28 14.28 -3.40 11.15
N ARG A 29 15.07 -4.50 11.11
CA ARG A 29 15.70 -5.07 12.31
C ARG A 29 16.58 -4.06 13.02
N ALA A 30 17.49 -3.41 12.28
CA ALA A 30 18.40 -2.41 12.86
C ALA A 30 17.64 -1.23 13.48
N PHE A 31 16.55 -0.78 12.84
CA PHE A 31 15.70 0.26 13.41
C PHE A 31 15.02 -0.20 14.69
N VAL A 32 14.39 -1.37 14.68
CA VAL A 32 13.63 -1.92 15.83
C VAL A 32 14.53 -2.15 17.03
N GLU A 33 15.73 -2.72 16.83
CA GLU A 33 16.72 -2.90 17.89
C GLU A 33 17.12 -1.56 18.51
N ARG A 34 17.37 -0.57 17.68
CA ARG A 34 17.73 0.77 18.15
C ARG A 34 16.57 1.47 18.87
N ALA A 35 15.34 1.32 18.37
CA ALA A 35 14.15 1.86 19.01
C ALA A 35 13.96 1.26 20.42
N ALA A 36 14.13 -0.04 20.57
CA ALA A 36 14.08 -0.72 21.86
C ALA A 36 15.15 -0.18 22.84
N GLU A 37 16.41 -0.07 22.40
CA GLU A 37 17.52 0.49 23.21
C GLU A 37 17.28 1.93 23.64
N ARG A 38 16.53 2.72 22.85
CA ARG A 38 16.22 4.12 23.13
C ARG A 38 14.93 4.32 23.94
N GLY A 39 14.24 3.24 24.28
CA GLY A 39 13.06 3.28 25.14
C GLY A 39 11.77 3.69 24.40
N VAL A 40 11.72 3.50 23.08
CA VAL A 40 10.46 3.57 22.34
C VAL A 40 9.50 2.51 22.89
N GLN A 41 8.28 2.90 23.18
CA GLN A 41 7.29 2.05 23.84
C GLN A 41 6.28 1.44 22.87
N ARG A 42 6.09 2.03 21.68
CA ARG A 42 5.09 1.60 20.71
C ARG A 42 5.63 1.69 19.28
N LEU A 43 5.42 0.62 18.51
CA LEU A 43 5.77 0.56 17.09
C LEU A 43 4.53 0.27 16.26
N VAL A 44 4.35 1.01 15.17
CA VAL A 44 3.33 0.72 14.16
C VAL A 44 4.03 0.49 12.82
N LEU A 45 3.86 -0.69 12.23
CA LEU A 45 4.47 -1.05 10.95
C LEU A 45 3.43 -1.03 9.84
N LEU A 46 3.67 -0.28 8.76
CA LEU A 46 2.98 -0.46 7.50
C LEU A 46 3.55 -1.68 6.77
N SER A 47 2.69 -2.61 6.39
CA SER A 47 3.05 -3.87 5.74
C SER A 47 2.15 -4.16 4.54
N GLY A 48 2.62 -4.97 3.61
CA GLY A 48 1.89 -5.39 2.42
C GLY A 48 1.20 -6.74 2.59
N ARG A 49 0.00 -6.87 2.01
CA ARG A 49 -0.73 -8.14 1.97
C ARG A 49 -0.15 -9.07 0.92
N GLY A 50 0.02 -10.35 1.30
CA GLY A 50 0.46 -11.39 0.38
C GLY A 50 1.96 -11.43 0.12
N GLU A 51 2.75 -10.59 0.77
CA GLU A 51 4.20 -10.47 0.63
C GLU A 51 4.91 -11.22 1.76
N GLU A 52 5.68 -12.24 1.42
CA GLU A 52 6.38 -13.07 2.43
C GLU A 52 7.47 -12.29 3.15
N GLU A 53 8.18 -11.42 2.45
CA GLU A 53 9.25 -10.56 2.97
C GLU A 53 8.70 -9.52 3.95
N ALA A 54 7.55 -8.92 3.64
CA ALA A 54 6.87 -8.02 4.56
C ALA A 54 6.48 -8.73 5.86
N GLN A 55 6.02 -9.98 5.79
CA GLN A 55 5.75 -10.80 6.98
C GLN A 55 7.00 -11.13 7.79
N LEU A 56 8.21 -11.17 7.17
CA LEU A 56 9.46 -11.27 7.94
C LEU A 56 9.69 -10.00 8.77
N CYS A 57 9.46 -8.84 8.20
CA CYS A 57 9.53 -7.55 8.89
C CYS A 57 8.50 -7.47 10.04
N GLU A 58 7.27 -7.92 9.81
CA GLU A 58 6.26 -8.02 10.86
C GLU A 58 6.74 -8.86 12.06
N ARG A 59 7.32 -10.04 11.80
CA ARG A 59 7.86 -10.91 12.86
C ARG A 59 8.99 -10.25 13.67
N ILE A 60 9.78 -9.38 13.05
CA ILE A 60 10.82 -8.62 13.75
C ILE A 60 10.16 -7.65 14.73
N VAL A 61 9.18 -6.86 14.27
CA VAL A 61 8.45 -5.91 15.11
C VAL A 61 7.72 -6.63 16.24
N GLN A 62 7.03 -7.73 15.96
CA GLN A 62 6.30 -8.53 16.95
C GLN A 62 7.18 -9.11 18.07
N ARG A 63 8.48 -9.31 17.80
CA ARG A 63 9.44 -9.85 18.76
C ARG A 63 10.31 -8.81 19.46
N ALA A 64 10.04 -7.54 19.21
CA ALA A 64 10.85 -6.44 19.74
C ALA A 64 10.76 -6.24 21.26
N GLY A 65 9.77 -6.82 21.92
CA GLY A 65 9.50 -6.57 23.35
C GLY A 65 8.95 -5.16 23.63
N ILE A 66 8.38 -4.53 22.62
CA ILE A 66 7.72 -3.22 22.63
C ILE A 66 6.29 -3.45 22.20
N ASP A 67 5.33 -2.62 22.62
CA ASP A 67 3.96 -2.63 22.12
C ASP A 67 3.97 -2.46 20.59
N TRP A 68 3.23 -3.27 19.88
CA TRP A 68 3.28 -3.26 18.42
C TRP A 68 1.91 -3.37 17.77
N THR A 69 1.79 -2.74 16.61
CA THR A 69 0.65 -2.90 15.71
C THR A 69 1.17 -3.06 14.27
N VAL A 70 0.60 -4.00 13.53
CA VAL A 70 0.86 -4.17 12.09
C VAL A 70 -0.36 -3.69 11.32
N VAL A 71 -0.14 -2.75 10.41
CA VAL A 71 -1.12 -2.23 9.46
C VAL A 71 -0.79 -2.86 8.11
N ARG A 72 -1.47 -3.97 7.78
CA ARG A 72 -1.22 -4.77 6.57
C ARG A 72 -2.22 -4.38 5.50
N ALA A 73 -1.77 -3.61 4.51
CA ALA A 73 -2.62 -2.98 3.52
C ALA A 73 -2.68 -3.74 2.18
N SER A 74 -3.82 -3.68 1.52
CA SER A 74 -3.99 -4.01 0.09
C SER A 74 -3.38 -2.94 -0.80
N TRP A 75 -3.45 -3.12 -2.12
CA TRP A 75 -3.07 -2.11 -3.10
C TRP A 75 -3.75 -0.76 -2.81
N PHE A 76 -2.95 0.32 -2.85
CA PHE A 76 -3.43 1.66 -2.51
C PHE A 76 -4.23 2.28 -3.66
N ASN A 77 -5.36 2.89 -3.34
CA ASN A 77 -6.10 3.73 -4.29
C ASN A 77 -5.17 4.81 -4.89
N GLN A 78 -4.30 5.39 -4.07
CA GLN A 78 -3.40 6.50 -4.42
C GLN A 78 -2.36 6.14 -5.48
N ASN A 79 -2.14 4.86 -5.76
CA ASN A 79 -1.32 4.46 -6.91
C ASN A 79 -1.84 5.05 -8.23
N PHE A 80 -3.15 5.35 -8.32
CA PHE A 80 -3.76 5.97 -9.49
C PHE A 80 -3.72 7.51 -9.50
N SER A 81 -3.39 8.17 -8.38
CA SER A 81 -3.42 9.65 -8.28
C SER A 81 -2.10 10.28 -7.88
N GLU A 82 -1.18 9.54 -7.29
CA GLU A 82 0.07 10.05 -6.71
C GLU A 82 1.25 9.09 -6.95
N GLY A 83 0.96 7.84 -7.34
CA GLY A 83 1.93 6.77 -7.52
C GLY A 83 2.16 6.40 -8.99
N GLU A 84 2.60 5.17 -9.20
CA GLU A 84 3.14 4.65 -10.45
C GLU A 84 2.14 4.67 -11.64
N PHE A 85 0.84 4.72 -11.37
CA PHE A 85 -0.16 4.69 -12.44
C PHE A 85 -0.69 6.08 -12.83
N LEU A 86 -0.27 7.17 -12.14
CA LEU A 86 -0.78 8.51 -12.41
C LEU A 86 -0.56 8.95 -13.86
N ASP A 87 0.64 8.77 -14.39
CA ASP A 87 0.96 9.18 -15.77
C ASP A 87 0.11 8.42 -16.79
N MET A 88 -0.18 7.14 -16.56
CA MET A 88 -1.07 6.35 -17.41
C MET A 88 -2.53 6.86 -17.32
N VAL A 89 -3.02 7.23 -16.13
CA VAL A 89 -4.34 7.86 -15.96
C VAL A 89 -4.42 9.17 -16.73
N LEU A 90 -3.39 10.00 -16.64
CA LEU A 90 -3.32 11.27 -17.36
C LEU A 90 -3.27 11.07 -18.89
N ALA A 91 -2.55 10.05 -19.35
CA ALA A 91 -2.49 9.67 -20.76
C ALA A 91 -3.81 9.11 -21.30
N GLY A 92 -4.70 8.61 -20.42
CA GLY A 92 -5.98 8.01 -20.81
C GLY A 92 -5.90 6.52 -21.13
N GLU A 93 -4.78 5.87 -20.88
CA GLU A 93 -4.61 4.44 -21.10
C GLU A 93 -3.74 3.83 -20.00
N ILE A 94 -4.22 2.78 -19.34
CA ILE A 94 -3.51 2.04 -18.30
C ILE A 94 -3.22 0.64 -18.81
N THR A 95 -1.93 0.35 -19.01
CA THR A 95 -1.43 -0.91 -19.54
C THR A 95 -0.75 -1.73 -18.44
N LEU A 96 -1.41 -2.80 -17.96
CA LEU A 96 -0.90 -3.65 -16.87
C LEU A 96 -1.17 -5.13 -17.14
N PRO A 97 -0.36 -6.04 -16.57
CA PRO A 97 -0.55 -7.50 -16.69
C PRO A 97 -1.48 -8.06 -15.60
N ALA A 98 -2.46 -7.29 -15.09
CA ALA A 98 -3.21 -7.63 -13.89
C ALA A 98 -4.35 -8.65 -14.09
N GLY A 99 -4.75 -8.93 -15.34
CA GLY A 99 -5.82 -9.89 -15.63
C GLY A 99 -7.16 -9.53 -14.98
N GLU A 100 -7.90 -10.58 -14.63
CA GLU A 100 -9.21 -10.49 -13.98
C GLU A 100 -9.13 -10.68 -12.45
N VAL A 101 -7.94 -10.56 -11.86
CA VAL A 101 -7.77 -10.72 -10.42
C VAL A 101 -8.44 -9.56 -9.69
N GLY A 102 -9.32 -9.91 -8.74
CA GLY A 102 -9.98 -8.92 -7.90
C GLY A 102 -9.11 -8.52 -6.72
N GLU A 103 -8.89 -7.22 -6.54
CA GLU A 103 -8.21 -6.65 -5.40
C GLU A 103 -9.14 -5.73 -4.60
N PRO A 104 -9.09 -5.79 -3.27
CA PRO A 104 -9.86 -4.89 -2.42
C PRO A 104 -9.05 -3.62 -2.13
N PHE A 105 -8.82 -2.80 -3.16
CA PHE A 105 -8.04 -1.56 -3.06
C PHE A 105 -8.43 -0.73 -1.82
N VAL A 106 -7.43 -0.19 -1.12
CA VAL A 106 -7.61 0.56 0.13
C VAL A 106 -7.21 2.03 -0.03
N ASP A 107 -7.95 2.92 0.61
CA ASP A 107 -7.62 4.34 0.67
C ASP A 107 -6.49 4.59 1.68
N VAL A 108 -5.46 5.34 1.29
CA VAL A 108 -4.35 5.72 2.18
C VAL A 108 -4.83 6.54 3.38
N ASP A 109 -5.93 7.29 3.26
CA ASP A 109 -6.51 7.99 4.40
C ASP A 109 -7.02 6.99 5.48
N ASP A 110 -7.60 5.85 5.07
CA ASP A 110 -7.97 4.79 6.01
C ASP A 110 -6.74 4.16 6.68
N ILE A 111 -5.64 3.98 5.92
CA ILE A 111 -4.37 3.49 6.47
C ILE A 111 -3.82 4.48 7.50
N ALA A 112 -3.81 5.76 7.16
CA ALA A 112 -3.32 6.83 8.03
C ALA A 112 -4.14 6.93 9.32
N ASP A 113 -5.48 6.89 9.23
CA ASP A 113 -6.36 6.93 10.40
C ASP A 113 -6.08 5.74 11.34
N VAL A 114 -5.92 4.52 10.79
CA VAL A 114 -5.58 3.33 11.61
C VAL A 114 -4.19 3.46 12.23
N ALA A 115 -3.21 3.97 11.49
CA ALA A 115 -1.87 4.18 12.00
C ALA A 115 -1.86 5.23 13.13
N VAL A 116 -2.60 6.32 12.97
CA VAL A 116 -2.75 7.38 14.01
C VAL A 116 -3.43 6.81 15.25
N ALA A 117 -4.54 6.10 15.11
CA ALA A 117 -5.22 5.47 16.24
C ALA A 117 -4.26 4.51 16.97
N ALA A 118 -3.55 3.65 16.24
CA ALA A 118 -2.58 2.72 16.81
C ALA A 118 -1.40 3.41 17.51
N LEU A 119 -0.99 4.60 17.07
CA LEU A 119 0.07 5.38 17.71
C LEU A 119 -0.39 6.13 18.97
N THR A 120 -1.66 6.56 19.02
CA THR A 120 -2.13 7.54 20.00
C THR A 120 -3.19 7.02 20.97
N GLU A 121 -3.86 5.91 20.65
CA GLU A 121 -4.93 5.34 21.45
C GLU A 121 -4.52 4.00 22.07
N ASP A 122 -5.23 3.57 23.09
CA ASP A 122 -5.03 2.27 23.73
C ASP A 122 -5.87 1.18 23.03
N GLY A 123 -5.47 -0.10 23.18
CA GLY A 123 -6.22 -1.25 22.67
C GLY A 123 -5.75 -1.76 21.31
N HIS A 124 -4.72 -1.17 20.72
CA HIS A 124 -4.14 -1.58 19.44
C HIS A 124 -2.89 -2.46 19.57
N ASP A 125 -2.34 -2.62 20.78
CA ASP A 125 -1.20 -3.49 21.02
C ASP A 125 -1.50 -4.95 20.65
N GLY A 126 -0.51 -5.60 20.03
CA GLY A 126 -0.59 -6.98 19.61
C GLY A 126 -1.56 -7.23 18.43
N GLN A 127 -1.98 -6.18 17.72
CA GLN A 127 -2.95 -6.31 16.63
C GLN A 127 -2.28 -6.34 15.25
N VAL A 128 -2.81 -7.21 14.39
CA VAL A 128 -2.62 -7.15 12.93
C VAL A 128 -3.96 -6.72 12.33
N TYR A 129 -3.98 -5.56 11.72
CA TYR A 129 -5.12 -5.05 10.98
C TYR A 129 -4.88 -5.25 9.47
N GLU A 130 -5.60 -6.17 8.87
CA GLU A 130 -5.62 -6.29 7.40
C GLU A 130 -6.59 -5.27 6.83
N LEU A 131 -6.06 -4.25 6.16
CA LEU A 131 -6.82 -3.13 5.65
C LEU A 131 -7.15 -3.33 4.18
N THR A 132 -8.43 -3.28 3.90
CA THR A 132 -8.99 -3.39 2.55
C THR A 132 -10.09 -2.36 2.36
N GLY A 133 -10.38 -2.04 1.10
CA GLY A 133 -11.64 -1.40 0.75
C GLY A 133 -12.84 -2.34 0.98
N PRO A 134 -14.07 -1.85 0.75
CA PRO A 134 -15.29 -2.59 1.08
C PRO A 134 -15.67 -3.65 0.04
N ARG A 135 -15.01 -3.72 -1.11
CA ARG A 135 -15.32 -4.64 -2.20
C ARG A 135 -14.10 -4.96 -3.06
N LEU A 136 -14.19 -6.07 -3.78
CA LEU A 136 -13.20 -6.43 -4.81
C LEU A 136 -13.47 -5.66 -6.10
N LEU A 137 -12.39 -5.19 -6.72
CA LEU A 137 -12.37 -4.63 -8.07
C LEU A 137 -11.21 -5.24 -8.85
N THR A 138 -11.42 -5.56 -10.12
CA THR A 138 -10.29 -5.75 -11.02
C THR A 138 -9.65 -4.40 -11.33
N PHE A 139 -8.42 -4.38 -11.83
CA PHE A 139 -7.79 -3.14 -12.28
C PHE A 139 -8.62 -2.44 -13.37
N ALA A 140 -9.21 -3.21 -14.29
CA ALA A 140 -10.14 -2.68 -15.29
C ALA A 140 -11.35 -1.96 -14.65
N GLN A 141 -11.96 -2.57 -13.62
CA GLN A 141 -13.07 -1.96 -12.89
C GLN A 141 -12.66 -0.70 -12.13
N ALA A 142 -11.44 -0.68 -11.54
CA ALA A 142 -10.91 0.52 -10.90
C ALA A 142 -10.72 1.67 -11.91
N VAL A 143 -10.20 1.37 -13.09
CA VAL A 143 -10.07 2.32 -14.22
C VAL A 143 -11.43 2.85 -14.66
N ASP A 144 -12.45 2.00 -14.75
CA ASP A 144 -13.83 2.40 -15.06
C ASP A 144 -14.40 3.37 -14.02
N GLU A 145 -14.10 3.19 -12.73
CA GLU A 145 -14.52 4.12 -11.69
C GLU A 145 -13.84 5.50 -11.85
N ILE A 146 -12.57 5.53 -12.22
CA ILE A 146 -11.84 6.78 -12.51
C ILE A 146 -12.42 7.48 -13.75
N ALA A 147 -12.66 6.73 -14.83
CA ALA A 147 -13.28 7.26 -16.05
C ALA A 147 -14.65 7.88 -15.77
N ARG A 148 -15.50 7.20 -14.98
CA ARG A 148 -16.81 7.75 -14.56
C ARG A 148 -16.68 9.01 -13.71
N ALA A 149 -15.73 9.04 -12.76
CA ALA A 149 -15.54 10.18 -11.86
C ALA A 149 -15.01 11.42 -12.59
N THR A 150 -14.15 11.24 -13.58
CA THR A 150 -13.54 12.32 -14.36
C THR A 150 -14.38 12.75 -15.58
N GLY A 151 -15.30 11.90 -16.04
CA GLY A 151 -15.99 12.08 -17.34
C GLY A 151 -15.08 11.94 -18.54
N ARG A 152 -13.87 11.39 -18.38
CA ARG A 152 -12.87 11.18 -19.44
C ARG A 152 -12.98 9.74 -19.99
N GLU A 153 -12.60 9.57 -21.24
CA GLU A 153 -12.29 8.23 -21.77
C GLU A 153 -10.92 7.80 -21.24
N ILE A 154 -10.90 6.77 -20.38
CA ILE A 154 -9.69 6.14 -19.86
C ILE A 154 -9.88 4.64 -20.04
N GLN A 155 -8.93 3.99 -20.72
CA GLN A 155 -9.02 2.58 -21.05
C GLN A 155 -8.03 1.75 -20.25
N TYR A 156 -8.45 0.57 -19.82
CA TYR A 156 -7.56 -0.46 -19.32
C TYR A 156 -7.19 -1.40 -20.47
N VAL A 157 -5.91 -1.63 -20.67
CA VAL A 157 -5.38 -2.55 -21.68
C VAL A 157 -4.57 -3.65 -20.99
N GLN A 158 -5.09 -4.87 -21.07
CA GLN A 158 -4.36 -6.04 -20.59
C GLN A 158 -3.18 -6.32 -21.50
N ILE A 159 -1.99 -6.40 -20.93
CA ILE A 159 -0.77 -6.77 -21.65
C ILE A 159 -0.17 -8.06 -21.09
N PRO A 160 0.62 -8.82 -21.87
CA PRO A 160 1.37 -9.95 -21.35
C PRO A 160 2.45 -9.51 -20.34
N PRO A 161 2.79 -10.34 -19.34
CA PRO A 161 3.86 -10.02 -18.37
C PRO A 161 5.20 -9.67 -19.03
N GLU A 162 5.54 -10.34 -20.13
CA GLU A 162 6.79 -10.08 -20.88
C GLU A 162 6.82 -8.68 -21.50
N ALA A 163 5.67 -8.19 -21.97
CA ALA A 163 5.56 -6.82 -22.51
C ALA A 163 5.66 -5.78 -21.41
N PHE A 164 5.10 -6.07 -20.23
CA PHE A 164 5.21 -5.21 -19.06
C PHE A 164 6.68 -5.10 -18.59
N ALA A 165 7.37 -6.25 -18.43
CA ALA A 165 8.77 -6.29 -18.05
C ALA A 165 9.67 -5.52 -19.05
N ALA A 166 9.41 -5.67 -20.37
CA ALA A 166 10.12 -4.92 -21.40
C ALA A 166 9.89 -3.41 -21.27
N GLY A 167 8.64 -2.97 -21.03
CA GLY A 167 8.32 -1.56 -20.83
C GLY A 167 9.01 -0.95 -19.60
N ILE A 168 9.09 -1.69 -18.49
CA ILE A 168 9.83 -1.27 -17.29
C ILE A 168 11.33 -1.11 -17.63
N ALA A 169 11.92 -2.08 -18.31
CA ALA A 169 13.34 -2.00 -18.70
C ALA A 169 13.63 -0.80 -19.62
N GLU A 170 12.73 -0.49 -20.55
CA GLU A 170 12.84 0.66 -21.46
C GLU A 170 12.64 2.00 -20.73
N SER A 171 11.86 2.05 -19.65
CA SER A 171 11.65 3.26 -18.86
C SER A 171 12.90 3.74 -18.12
N GLY A 172 13.92 2.88 -17.97
CA GLY A 172 15.11 3.17 -17.19
C GLY A 172 14.87 3.16 -15.67
N ALA A 173 13.82 2.49 -15.21
CA ALA A 173 13.56 2.31 -13.79
C ALA A 173 14.75 1.60 -13.10
N PRO A 174 15.06 1.94 -11.84
CA PRO A 174 16.06 1.21 -11.06
C PRO A 174 15.78 -0.30 -10.98
N ASP A 175 16.81 -1.12 -10.92
CA ASP A 175 16.69 -2.59 -10.95
C ASP A 175 15.81 -3.13 -9.81
N ASP A 176 15.85 -2.53 -8.63
CA ASP A 176 15.04 -2.89 -7.47
C ASP A 176 13.55 -2.56 -7.68
N ILE A 177 13.24 -1.44 -8.35
CA ILE A 177 11.87 -1.09 -8.73
C ILE A 177 11.35 -2.02 -9.82
N ALA A 178 12.16 -2.33 -10.83
CA ALA A 178 11.80 -3.28 -11.88
C ALA A 178 11.49 -4.66 -11.29
N TRP A 179 12.33 -5.14 -10.38
CA TRP A 179 12.11 -6.40 -9.67
C TRP A 179 10.84 -6.36 -8.82
N LEU A 180 10.61 -5.26 -8.07
CA LEU A 180 9.42 -5.10 -7.23
C LEU A 180 8.13 -5.16 -8.05
N LEU A 181 8.07 -4.43 -9.15
CA LEU A 181 6.88 -4.42 -10.02
C LEU A 181 6.62 -5.80 -10.61
N ASP A 182 7.66 -6.50 -11.09
CA ASP A 182 7.52 -7.88 -11.57
C ASP A 182 7.01 -8.80 -10.46
N TYR A 183 7.59 -8.74 -9.27
CA TYR A 183 7.16 -9.52 -8.10
C TYR A 183 5.70 -9.28 -7.73
N LEU A 184 5.27 -8.01 -7.67
CA LEU A 184 3.92 -7.65 -7.30
C LEU A 184 2.88 -8.17 -8.31
N PHE A 185 3.15 -8.04 -9.61
CA PHE A 185 2.21 -8.48 -10.64
C PHE A 185 2.28 -9.98 -10.97
N SER A 186 3.45 -10.62 -10.83
CA SER A 186 3.62 -12.03 -11.17
C SER A 186 3.36 -12.97 -9.99
N THR A 187 3.63 -12.52 -8.76
CA THR A 187 3.62 -13.36 -7.57
C THR A 187 2.54 -12.97 -6.58
N VAL A 188 2.41 -11.69 -6.24
CA VAL A 188 1.47 -11.23 -5.22
C VAL A 188 0.04 -11.13 -5.76
N LEU A 189 -0.11 -10.69 -7.02
CA LEU A 189 -1.40 -10.56 -7.70
C LEU A 189 -1.87 -11.90 -8.32
N ASP A 190 -1.84 -12.98 -7.58
CA ASP A 190 -2.25 -14.32 -8.01
C ASP A 190 -3.67 -14.73 -7.52
N GLY A 191 -4.37 -13.80 -6.88
CA GLY A 191 -5.69 -14.02 -6.29
C GLY A 191 -5.66 -14.38 -4.80
N ARG A 192 -4.47 -14.56 -4.19
CA ARG A 192 -4.35 -14.84 -2.75
C ARG A 192 -4.99 -13.77 -1.87
N ASN A 193 -5.00 -12.55 -2.34
CA ASN A 193 -5.57 -11.37 -1.66
C ASN A 193 -7.03 -11.06 -2.07
N ALA A 194 -7.66 -11.87 -2.93
CA ALA A 194 -8.99 -11.62 -3.48
C ALA A 194 -10.10 -11.86 -2.43
N HIS A 195 -10.00 -11.20 -1.29
CA HIS A 195 -11.01 -11.21 -0.23
C HIS A 195 -10.97 -9.92 0.60
N VAL A 196 -12.14 -9.48 1.06
CA VAL A 196 -12.31 -8.30 1.92
C VAL A 196 -12.04 -8.68 3.36
N CYS A 197 -11.36 -7.79 4.10
CA CYS A 197 -11.10 -7.90 5.52
C CYS A 197 -11.76 -6.76 6.30
N ASP A 198 -11.86 -6.92 7.62
CA ASP A 198 -12.56 -5.98 8.51
C ASP A 198 -11.63 -5.05 9.31
N GLY A 199 -10.35 -4.99 8.92
CA GLY A 199 -9.31 -4.29 9.69
C GLY A 199 -9.63 -2.83 9.98
N VAL A 200 -10.14 -2.07 9.00
CA VAL A 200 -10.55 -0.67 9.21
C VAL A 200 -11.69 -0.59 10.24
N ASN A 201 -12.69 -1.46 10.13
CA ASN A 201 -13.80 -1.46 11.08
C ASN A 201 -13.37 -1.89 12.48
N ARG A 202 -12.49 -2.88 12.60
CA ARG A 202 -11.93 -3.32 13.89
C ARG A 202 -11.12 -2.22 14.57
N ALA A 203 -10.34 -1.46 13.80
CA ALA A 203 -9.49 -0.42 14.35
C ALA A 203 -10.28 0.86 14.67
N LEU A 204 -11.20 1.28 13.80
CA LEU A 204 -11.81 2.62 13.83
C LEU A 204 -13.33 2.62 14.09
N GLY A 205 -13.98 1.46 14.15
CA GLY A 205 -15.44 1.38 14.32
C GLY A 205 -16.25 1.90 13.13
N ARG A 206 -15.62 2.15 11.98
CA ARG A 206 -16.26 2.62 10.74
C ARG A 206 -15.94 1.75 9.55
N LYS A 207 -16.72 1.89 8.49
CA LYS A 207 -16.45 1.22 7.21
C LYS A 207 -15.24 1.87 6.51
N PRO A 208 -14.49 1.10 5.71
CA PRO A 208 -13.47 1.65 4.82
C PRO A 208 -14.09 2.48 3.70
N THR A 209 -13.31 3.41 3.17
CA THR A 209 -13.67 4.26 2.03
C THR A 209 -13.81 3.41 0.75
N ASP A 210 -14.91 3.59 0.01
CA ASP A 210 -15.10 2.92 -1.27
C ASP A 210 -14.26 3.58 -2.37
N PHE A 211 -13.72 2.78 -3.29
CA PHE A 211 -12.91 3.28 -4.41
C PHE A 211 -13.64 4.35 -5.24
N ALA A 212 -14.95 4.20 -5.44
CA ALA A 212 -15.73 5.21 -6.17
C ALA A 212 -15.85 6.54 -5.39
N GLU A 213 -15.82 6.52 -4.06
CA GLU A 213 -15.78 7.73 -3.24
C GLU A 213 -14.43 8.43 -3.35
N TYR A 214 -13.35 7.66 -3.21
CA TYR A 214 -11.99 8.11 -3.48
C TYR A 214 -11.89 8.74 -4.88
N ALA A 215 -12.34 8.04 -5.93
CA ALA A 215 -12.25 8.52 -7.31
C ALA A 215 -12.96 9.87 -7.51
N ARG A 216 -14.17 10.04 -6.92
CA ARG A 216 -14.88 11.33 -6.97
C ARG A 216 -14.14 12.44 -6.26
N ARG A 217 -13.55 12.17 -5.10
CA ARG A 217 -12.76 13.14 -4.32
C ARG A 217 -11.53 13.61 -5.09
N ILE A 218 -10.79 12.68 -5.69
CA ILE A 218 -9.59 12.98 -6.47
C ILE A 218 -9.93 13.72 -7.78
N ALA A 219 -10.99 13.31 -8.47
CA ALA A 219 -11.46 14.04 -9.65
C ALA A 219 -11.82 15.50 -9.32
N ALA A 220 -12.48 15.72 -8.18
CA ALA A 220 -12.83 17.07 -7.72
C ALA A 220 -11.60 17.92 -7.31
N SER A 221 -10.50 17.31 -6.88
CA SER A 221 -9.24 18.01 -6.58
C SER A 221 -8.50 18.51 -7.83
N GLY A 222 -8.82 17.95 -9.00
CA GLY A 222 -8.15 18.26 -10.26
C GLY A 222 -6.85 17.46 -10.51
N ALA A 223 -6.51 16.50 -9.68
CA ALA A 223 -5.27 15.70 -9.85
C ALA A 223 -5.22 14.94 -11.19
N TRP A 224 -6.38 14.62 -11.74
CA TRP A 224 -6.49 13.94 -13.04
C TRP A 224 -6.85 14.88 -14.21
N ASN A 225 -6.77 16.20 -14.02
CA ASN A 225 -6.99 17.15 -15.11
C ASN A 225 -5.80 17.13 -16.06
N VAL A 226 -6.06 17.06 -17.36
CA VAL A 226 -5.07 17.27 -18.40
C VAL A 226 -5.21 18.69 -18.93
N ALA A 227 -4.07 19.35 -19.17
CA ALA A 227 -4.08 20.66 -19.81
C ALA A 227 -4.71 20.53 -21.22
N ALA A 228 -5.63 21.42 -21.53
CA ALA A 228 -6.28 21.51 -22.83
C ALA A 228 -5.33 21.96 -23.93
#